data_e33ab344ef47419e667122b6feaf11ff
#
_entry.id   e33ab344ef47419e667122b6feaf11ff
#
_cell.length_a   1.000
_cell.length_b   1.000
_cell.length_c   1.000
_cell.angle_alpha   90.00
_cell.angle_beta   90.00
_cell.angle_gamma   90.00
#
_symmetry.space_group_name_H-M   'P 1'
#
loop_
_entity.id
_entity.type
_entity.pdbx_description
1 polymer ?
#
loop_
_entity_poly.entity_id
_entity_poly.type
_entity_poly.pdbx_seq_one_letter_code
_entity_poly.pdbx_strand_id
1 'polypeptide(L)'
;MGIDGSFATAKAIRFVCELFGQSKSKDIWITLLHVTESIPDQSLEPGIPQSLGTAYQQIVEDAKARREELGKSLLEKQVAALEAAGIPHDHISAKLEVSSARPESSKVAVALGIINEMNGGNYDVVCIGRRGTTAAEGVFLTSIAEKVLREARGRTVWVVD
;
A
#
# COMPACT_ATOMS: atom_id res chain seq x y z
N MET A 1 2.16 3.62 -7.15
CA MET A 1 0.76 3.11 -7.05
C MET A 1 0.53 2.51 -5.68
N GLY A 2 -0.54 2.90 -4.98
CA GLY A 2 -0.96 2.26 -3.72
C GLY A 2 -1.62 0.90 -3.98
N ILE A 3 -1.15 -0.13 -3.31
CA ILE A 3 -1.58 -1.53 -3.48
C ILE A 3 -2.15 -2.06 -2.16
N ASP A 4 -3.41 -2.48 -2.16
CA ASP A 4 -4.09 -3.01 -0.95
C ASP A 4 -4.86 -4.34 -1.19
N GLY A 5 -4.71 -4.91 -2.39
CA GLY A 5 -5.40 -6.14 -2.78
C GLY A 5 -6.90 -5.98 -3.07
N SER A 6 -7.43 -4.76 -3.05
CA SER A 6 -8.82 -4.49 -3.38
C SER A 6 -9.12 -4.65 -4.88
N PHE A 7 -10.39 -4.70 -5.22
CA PHE A 7 -10.84 -4.69 -6.60
C PHE A 7 -10.42 -3.41 -7.34
N ALA A 8 -10.42 -2.27 -6.64
CA ALA A 8 -9.96 -0.99 -7.21
C ALA A 8 -8.46 -1.03 -7.53
N THR A 9 -7.63 -1.66 -6.68
CA THR A 9 -6.21 -1.92 -7.00
C THR A 9 -6.07 -2.77 -8.26
N ALA A 10 -6.83 -3.86 -8.40
CA ALA A 10 -6.77 -4.72 -9.58
C ALA A 10 -7.16 -3.96 -10.86
N LYS A 11 -8.19 -3.11 -10.79
CA LYS A 11 -8.56 -2.22 -11.91
C LYS A 11 -7.46 -1.20 -12.22
N ALA A 12 -6.82 -0.61 -11.20
CA ALA A 12 -5.75 0.36 -11.38
C ALA A 12 -4.54 -0.28 -12.08
N ILE A 13 -4.14 -1.49 -11.68
CA ILE A 13 -3.09 -2.26 -12.35
C ILE A 13 -3.47 -2.53 -13.81
N ARG A 14 -4.70 -3.03 -14.05
CA ARG A 14 -5.16 -3.27 -15.41
C ARG A 14 -5.14 -2.01 -16.27
N PHE A 15 -5.60 -0.90 -15.75
CA PHE A 15 -5.56 0.40 -16.43
C PHE A 15 -4.14 0.80 -16.83
N VAL A 16 -3.18 0.65 -15.91
CA VAL A 16 -1.76 0.94 -16.17
C VAL A 16 -1.19 -0.02 -17.21
N CYS A 17 -1.52 -1.32 -17.15
CA CYS A 17 -1.13 -2.31 -18.16
C CYS A 17 -1.68 -1.96 -19.54
N GLU A 18 -2.95 -1.57 -19.64
CA GLU A 18 -3.59 -1.18 -20.91
C GLU A 18 -2.98 0.11 -21.48
N LEU A 19 -2.67 1.09 -20.62
CA LEU A 19 -2.14 2.38 -21.03
C LEU A 19 -0.68 2.32 -21.46
N PHE A 20 0.14 1.53 -20.77
CA PHE A 20 1.59 1.54 -20.92
C PHE A 20 2.19 0.22 -21.42
N GLY A 21 1.49 -0.89 -21.29
CA GLY A 21 2.03 -2.21 -21.65
C GLY A 21 2.41 -2.38 -23.12
N GLN A 22 1.74 -1.66 -24.02
CA GLN A 22 2.07 -1.63 -25.47
C GLN A 22 2.84 -0.38 -25.88
N SER A 23 3.13 0.52 -24.92
CA SER A 23 3.89 1.73 -25.16
C SER A 23 5.34 1.41 -25.47
N LYS A 24 5.87 1.99 -26.55
CA LYS A 24 7.31 1.98 -26.82
C LYS A 24 8.09 2.97 -25.95
N SER A 25 7.40 3.67 -25.06
CA SER A 25 8.02 4.62 -24.15
C SER A 25 8.85 3.86 -23.10
N LYS A 26 10.15 4.08 -23.15
CA LYS A 26 11.11 3.55 -22.18
C LYS A 26 11.26 4.41 -20.94
N ASP A 27 10.42 5.46 -20.81
CA ASP A 27 10.59 6.49 -19.79
C ASP A 27 9.57 6.37 -18.65
N ILE A 28 8.88 5.21 -18.55
CA ILE A 28 7.87 4.97 -17.52
C ILE A 28 8.46 4.09 -16.44
N TRP A 29 8.51 4.62 -15.22
CA TRP A 29 8.93 3.91 -14.02
C TRP A 29 7.75 3.78 -13.07
N ILE A 30 7.53 2.58 -12.54
CA ILE A 30 6.39 2.28 -11.70
C ILE A 30 6.88 1.82 -10.33
N THR A 31 6.48 2.54 -9.29
CA THR A 31 6.64 2.09 -7.91
C THR A 31 5.31 1.57 -7.39
N LEU A 32 5.28 0.29 -7.01
CA LEU A 32 4.19 -0.33 -6.28
C LEU A 32 4.46 -0.19 -4.78
N LEU A 33 3.54 0.39 -4.04
CA LEU A 33 3.65 0.59 -2.60
C LEU A 33 2.53 -0.13 -1.87
N HIS A 34 2.89 -1.07 -1.01
CA HIS A 34 1.97 -1.64 -0.04
C HIS A 34 2.34 -1.15 1.36
N VAL A 35 1.40 -0.52 2.05
CA VAL A 35 1.59 -0.05 3.42
C VAL A 35 0.82 -0.97 4.35
N THR A 36 1.53 -1.63 5.26
CA THR A 36 0.93 -2.44 6.33
C THR A 36 0.86 -1.65 7.63
N GLU A 37 -0.10 -1.98 8.48
CA GLU A 37 -0.20 -1.41 9.81
C GLU A 37 0.75 -2.13 10.78
N SER A 38 1.41 -1.37 11.64
CA SER A 38 2.15 -1.97 12.76
C SER A 38 1.17 -2.66 13.73
N ILE A 39 1.57 -3.80 14.27
CA ILE A 39 0.86 -4.44 15.38
C ILE A 39 1.48 -3.89 16.65
N PRO A 40 0.70 -3.25 17.54
CA PRO A 40 1.23 -2.77 18.81
C PRO A 40 1.73 -3.92 19.66
N ASP A 41 2.88 -3.76 20.23
CA ASP A 41 3.38 -4.67 21.24
C ASP A 41 2.84 -4.25 22.62
N GLN A 42 1.76 -4.89 23.04
CA GLN A 42 1.15 -4.67 24.36
C GLN A 42 1.83 -5.48 25.48
N SER A 43 2.85 -6.28 25.16
CA SER A 43 3.57 -7.09 26.16
C SER A 43 4.29 -6.25 27.22
N LEU A 44 4.50 -4.95 26.92
CA LEU A 44 5.15 -3.99 27.81
C LEU A 44 4.15 -3.20 28.68
N GLU A 45 2.85 -3.50 28.61
CA GLU A 45 1.88 -2.81 29.46
C GLU A 45 2.03 -3.23 30.93
N PRO A 46 1.99 -2.25 31.87
CA PRO A 46 2.09 -2.55 33.29
C PRO A 46 0.98 -3.50 33.76
N GLY A 47 1.33 -4.61 34.38
CA GLY A 47 0.39 -5.59 34.93
C GLY A 47 0.23 -6.89 34.13
N ILE A 48 0.86 -7.04 32.99
CA ILE A 48 0.90 -8.31 32.27
C ILE A 48 1.99 -9.21 32.92
N PRO A 49 1.66 -10.43 33.39
CA PRO A 49 2.64 -11.37 33.88
C PRO A 49 3.69 -11.71 32.81
N GLN A 50 4.96 -11.82 33.21
CA GLN A 50 6.08 -12.01 32.29
C GLN A 50 5.93 -13.28 31.41
N SER A 51 5.33 -14.34 31.91
CA SER A 51 5.06 -15.57 31.17
C SER A 51 4.00 -15.39 30.09
N LEU A 52 2.99 -14.53 30.33
CA LEU A 52 1.97 -14.16 29.34
C LEU A 52 2.54 -13.16 28.32
N GLY A 53 3.46 -12.29 28.76
CA GLY A 53 4.16 -11.34 27.89
C GLY A 53 4.95 -12.06 26.78
N THR A 54 5.68 -13.14 27.12
CA THR A 54 6.45 -13.90 26.12
C THR A 54 5.57 -14.60 25.10
N ALA A 55 4.47 -15.22 25.53
CA ALA A 55 3.52 -15.86 24.63
C ALA A 55 2.84 -14.82 23.71
N TYR A 56 2.50 -13.66 24.24
CA TYR A 56 1.93 -12.56 23.48
C TYR A 56 2.93 -12.01 22.45
N GLN A 57 4.20 -11.82 22.83
CA GLN A 57 5.26 -11.40 21.91
C GLN A 57 5.38 -12.35 20.72
N GLN A 58 5.36 -13.67 20.95
CA GLN A 58 5.42 -14.65 19.87
C GLN A 58 4.23 -14.51 18.92
N ILE A 59 3.01 -14.35 19.45
CA ILE A 59 1.80 -14.14 18.64
C ILE A 59 1.92 -12.87 17.80
N VAL A 60 2.44 -11.79 18.36
CA VAL A 60 2.64 -10.52 17.66
C VAL A 60 3.67 -10.67 16.54
N GLU A 61 4.80 -11.33 16.81
CA GLU A 61 5.85 -11.55 15.80
C GLU A 61 5.33 -12.45 14.65
N ASP A 62 4.63 -13.53 14.97
CA ASP A 62 4.01 -14.40 13.96
C ASP A 62 2.98 -13.64 13.10
N ALA A 63 2.20 -12.76 13.71
CA ALA A 63 1.23 -11.94 13.02
C ALA A 63 1.90 -10.87 12.11
N LYS A 64 3.01 -10.27 12.57
CA LYS A 64 3.84 -9.36 11.76
C LYS A 64 4.41 -10.09 10.55
N ALA A 65 5.06 -11.25 10.78
CA ALA A 65 5.64 -12.06 9.71
C ALA A 65 4.61 -12.44 8.64
N ARG A 66 3.42 -12.88 9.05
CA ARG A 66 2.33 -13.19 8.11
C ARG A 66 1.86 -11.99 7.30
N ARG A 67 1.76 -10.81 7.92
CA ARG A 67 1.37 -9.58 7.20
C ARG A 67 2.42 -9.18 6.17
N GLU A 68 3.69 -9.26 6.53
CA GLU A 68 4.79 -8.98 5.61
C GLU A 68 4.79 -9.96 4.44
N GLU A 69 4.63 -11.26 4.69
CA GLU A 69 4.56 -12.27 3.65
C GLU A 69 3.39 -12.03 2.69
N LEU A 70 2.20 -11.76 3.24
CA LEU A 70 1.04 -11.41 2.43
C LEU A 70 1.26 -10.14 1.60
N GLY A 71 1.88 -9.11 2.18
CA GLY A 71 2.22 -7.88 1.47
C GLY A 71 3.22 -8.11 0.34
N LYS A 72 4.26 -8.91 0.58
CA LYS A 72 5.25 -9.30 -0.44
C LYS A 72 4.59 -10.07 -1.58
N SER A 73 3.82 -11.12 -1.26
CA SER A 73 3.11 -11.92 -2.25
C SER A 73 2.13 -11.08 -3.08
N LEU A 74 1.45 -10.12 -2.44
CA LEU A 74 0.58 -9.19 -3.14
C LEU A 74 1.36 -8.31 -4.14
N LEU A 75 2.50 -7.76 -3.74
CA LEU A 75 3.36 -6.95 -4.59
C LEU A 75 3.94 -7.77 -5.76
N GLU A 76 4.46 -8.97 -5.49
CA GLU A 76 5.01 -9.88 -6.50
C GLU A 76 3.98 -10.21 -7.59
N LYS A 77 2.74 -10.48 -7.18
CA LYS A 77 1.63 -10.70 -8.12
C LYS A 77 1.41 -9.50 -9.04
N GLN A 78 1.51 -8.28 -8.52
CA GLN A 78 1.30 -7.08 -9.32
C GLN A 78 2.53 -6.78 -10.22
N VAL A 79 3.74 -7.04 -9.75
CA VAL A 79 4.96 -6.98 -10.57
C VAL A 79 4.81 -7.91 -11.77
N ALA A 80 4.47 -9.19 -11.53
CA ALA A 80 4.27 -10.15 -12.60
C ALA A 80 3.19 -9.71 -13.61
N ALA A 81 2.12 -9.07 -13.16
CA ALA A 81 1.08 -8.55 -14.05
C ALA A 81 1.59 -7.41 -14.94
N LEU A 82 2.41 -6.51 -14.41
CA LEU A 82 3.02 -5.42 -15.17
C LEU A 82 4.04 -5.94 -16.19
N GLU A 83 4.87 -6.91 -15.79
CA GLU A 83 5.83 -7.58 -16.69
C GLU A 83 5.13 -8.31 -17.84
N ALA A 84 4.06 -9.06 -17.53
CA ALA A 84 3.25 -9.76 -18.53
C ALA A 84 2.59 -8.81 -19.53
N ALA A 85 2.35 -7.56 -19.12
CA ALA A 85 1.86 -6.49 -19.99
C ALA A 85 2.96 -5.83 -20.85
N GLY A 86 4.24 -6.19 -20.64
CA GLY A 86 5.39 -5.71 -21.41
C GLY A 86 6.16 -4.55 -20.75
N ILE A 87 5.91 -4.24 -19.48
CA ILE A 87 6.70 -3.26 -18.74
C ILE A 87 7.99 -3.93 -18.27
N PRO A 88 9.18 -3.36 -18.57
CA PRO A 88 10.45 -3.98 -18.19
C PRO A 88 10.61 -4.12 -16.68
N HIS A 89 11.19 -5.22 -16.22
CA HIS A 89 11.40 -5.52 -14.80
C HIS A 89 12.18 -4.41 -14.08
N ASP A 90 13.22 -3.90 -14.71
CA ASP A 90 14.08 -2.82 -14.20
C ASP A 90 13.37 -1.47 -14.08
N HIS A 91 12.18 -1.33 -14.67
CA HIS A 91 11.31 -0.17 -14.54
C HIS A 91 10.26 -0.32 -13.43
N ILE A 92 10.22 -1.46 -12.74
CA ILE A 92 9.25 -1.73 -11.69
C ILE A 92 9.96 -1.80 -10.34
N SER A 93 9.53 -1.01 -9.38
CA SER A 93 9.97 -1.08 -7.99
C SER A 93 8.81 -1.50 -7.11
N ALA A 94 9.03 -2.44 -6.20
CA ALA A 94 8.05 -2.86 -5.21
C ALA A 94 8.53 -2.51 -3.80
N LYS A 95 7.71 -1.78 -3.06
CA LYS A 95 8.02 -1.32 -1.71
C LYS A 95 6.95 -1.79 -0.73
N LEU A 96 7.38 -2.45 0.33
CA LEU A 96 6.56 -2.77 1.49
C LEU A 96 6.96 -1.83 2.62
N GLU A 97 6.02 -1.03 3.09
CA GLU A 97 6.22 -0.12 4.20
C GLU A 97 5.39 -0.56 5.41
N VAL A 98 6.02 -0.60 6.57
CA VAL A 98 5.31 -0.84 7.84
C VAL A 98 5.08 0.51 8.51
N SER A 99 3.83 0.92 8.59
CA SER A 99 3.50 2.18 9.25
C SER A 99 3.74 2.10 10.74
N SER A 100 4.47 3.07 11.27
CA SER A 100 4.75 3.21 12.72
C SER A 100 3.63 3.92 13.50
N ALA A 101 2.56 4.33 12.84
CA ALA A 101 1.48 5.06 13.50
C ALA A 101 0.65 4.13 14.40
N ARG A 102 0.21 4.66 15.55
CA ARG A 102 -0.61 3.94 16.53
C ARG A 102 -1.94 3.48 15.94
N PRO A 103 -2.51 2.33 16.42
CA PRO A 103 -3.69 1.67 15.85
C PRO A 103 -4.98 2.50 15.83
N GLU A 104 -5.07 3.54 16.62
CA GLU A 104 -6.27 4.40 16.73
C GLU A 104 -6.69 5.06 15.40
N SER A 105 -5.83 4.95 14.37
CA SER A 105 -6.11 5.47 13.05
C SER A 105 -5.33 4.75 11.94
N SER A 106 -5.52 3.44 11.81
CA SER A 106 -4.87 2.60 10.80
C SER A 106 -4.98 3.19 9.38
N LYS A 107 -6.15 3.71 9.02
CA LYS A 107 -6.35 4.38 7.73
C LYS A 107 -5.52 5.65 7.57
N VAL A 108 -5.30 6.39 8.66
CA VAL A 108 -4.41 7.57 8.67
C VAL A 108 -2.97 7.13 8.48
N ALA A 109 -2.56 6.04 9.10
CA ALA A 109 -1.23 5.47 8.99
C ALA A 109 -0.90 5.08 7.54
N VAL A 110 -1.81 4.36 6.88
CA VAL A 110 -1.66 3.99 5.46
C VAL A 110 -1.59 5.22 4.57
N ALA A 111 -2.47 6.21 4.80
CA ALA A 111 -2.44 7.44 4.02
C ALA A 111 -1.12 8.21 4.21
N LEU A 112 -0.59 8.27 5.44
CA LEU A 112 0.70 8.90 5.73
C LEU A 112 1.86 8.18 5.07
N GLY A 113 1.88 6.84 5.05
CA GLY A 113 2.89 6.07 4.32
C GLY A 113 2.89 6.43 2.83
N ILE A 114 1.72 6.46 2.19
CA ILE A 114 1.59 6.88 0.79
C ILE A 114 2.08 8.33 0.59
N ILE A 115 1.72 9.25 1.48
CA ILE A 115 2.11 10.66 1.40
C ILE A 115 3.61 10.83 1.61
N ASN A 116 4.21 10.11 2.55
CA ASN A 116 5.64 10.15 2.82
C ASN A 116 6.43 9.63 1.61
N GLU A 117 6.04 8.50 1.04
CA GLU A 117 6.65 7.98 -0.18
C GLU A 117 6.50 8.97 -1.34
N MET A 118 5.30 9.51 -1.52
CA MET A 118 5.02 10.52 -2.53
C MET A 118 5.91 11.76 -2.39
N ASN A 119 6.16 12.23 -1.16
CA ASN A 119 6.96 13.42 -0.90
C ASN A 119 8.46 13.15 -0.91
N GLY A 120 8.88 11.93 -0.53
CA GLY A 120 10.28 11.51 -0.54
C GLY A 120 10.80 11.11 -1.93
N GLY A 121 9.90 10.75 -2.84
CA GLY A 121 10.23 10.32 -4.20
C GLY A 121 9.94 11.40 -5.25
N ASN A 122 10.53 11.23 -6.41
CA ASN A 122 10.29 12.10 -7.58
C ASN A 122 9.20 11.47 -8.46
N TYR A 123 7.94 11.61 -8.05
CA TYR A 123 6.78 11.02 -8.73
C TYR A 123 5.95 12.10 -9.42
N ASP A 124 5.64 11.89 -10.69
CA ASP A 124 4.76 12.77 -11.48
C ASP A 124 3.28 12.42 -11.25
N VAL A 125 3.01 11.13 -11.05
CA VAL A 125 1.64 10.59 -10.92
C VAL A 125 1.53 9.70 -9.69
N VAL A 126 0.48 9.90 -8.93
CA VAL A 126 0.05 8.99 -7.85
C VAL A 126 -1.23 8.29 -8.26
N CYS A 127 -1.23 6.96 -8.27
CA CYS A 127 -2.41 6.17 -8.61
C CYS A 127 -2.90 5.42 -7.37
N ILE A 128 -4.17 5.61 -7.04
CA ILE A 128 -4.83 5.00 -5.88
C ILE A 128 -6.22 4.47 -6.25
N GLY A 129 -6.66 3.44 -5.55
CA GLY A 129 -8.03 2.98 -5.63
C GLY A 129 -8.99 3.96 -4.95
N ARG A 130 -10.16 4.18 -5.54
CA ARG A 130 -11.23 4.98 -4.91
C ARG A 130 -11.71 4.34 -3.62
N ARG A 131 -11.81 3.01 -3.60
CA ARG A 131 -12.27 2.20 -2.47
C ARG A 131 -11.23 1.13 -2.15
N GLY A 132 -10.93 0.95 -0.86
CA GLY A 132 -10.10 -0.14 -0.38
C GLY A 132 -10.92 -1.37 -0.01
N THR A 133 -10.26 -2.41 0.50
CA THR A 133 -10.87 -3.70 0.88
C THR A 133 -11.99 -3.59 1.92
N THR A 134 -12.00 -2.54 2.73
CA THR A 134 -12.95 -2.34 3.85
C THR A 134 -13.99 -1.25 3.60
N ALA A 135 -14.08 -0.71 2.38
CA ALA A 135 -15.01 0.38 2.10
C ALA A 135 -16.45 -0.17 1.97
N ALA A 136 -17.38 0.43 2.72
CA ALA A 136 -18.79 0.15 2.59
C ALA A 136 -19.35 0.66 1.25
N GLU A 137 -20.44 0.03 0.76
CA GLU A 137 -21.16 0.52 -0.39
C GLU A 137 -21.69 1.94 -0.15
N GLY A 138 -21.61 2.80 -1.16
CA GLY A 138 -22.08 4.19 -1.08
C GLY A 138 -21.03 5.21 -0.64
N VAL A 139 -19.84 4.80 -0.21
CA VAL A 139 -18.74 5.74 0.09
C VAL A 139 -18.17 6.26 -1.23
N PHE A 140 -18.20 7.59 -1.42
CA PHE A 140 -17.68 8.22 -2.64
C PHE A 140 -16.16 8.12 -2.74
N LEU A 141 -15.45 8.44 -1.65
CA LEU A 141 -14.00 8.27 -1.51
C LEU A 141 -13.69 7.68 -0.13
N THR A 142 -12.65 6.85 -0.06
CA THR A 142 -12.13 6.45 1.26
C THR A 142 -11.39 7.60 1.91
N SER A 143 -11.29 7.57 3.24
CA SER A 143 -10.50 8.54 4.00
C SER A 143 -9.01 8.57 3.57
N ILE A 144 -8.48 7.43 3.08
CA ILE A 144 -7.13 7.34 2.54
C ILE A 144 -7.05 8.13 1.23
N ALA A 145 -7.94 7.86 0.28
CA ALA A 145 -7.96 8.54 -1.01
C ALA A 145 -8.18 10.06 -0.86
N GLU A 146 -9.10 10.46 0.02
CA GLU A 146 -9.34 11.87 0.32
C GLU A 146 -8.10 12.55 0.89
N LYS A 147 -7.41 11.93 1.84
CA LYS A 147 -6.21 12.48 2.45
C LYS A 147 -5.06 12.59 1.44
N VAL A 148 -4.85 11.57 0.63
CA VAL A 148 -3.82 11.59 -0.43
C VAL A 148 -4.11 12.69 -1.44
N LEU A 149 -5.36 12.83 -1.91
CA LEU A 149 -5.76 13.90 -2.83
C LEU A 149 -5.49 15.30 -2.25
N ARG A 150 -5.76 15.50 -0.98
CA ARG A 150 -5.55 16.81 -0.30
C ARG A 150 -4.07 17.18 -0.22
N GLU A 151 -3.20 16.17 -0.03
CA GLU A 151 -1.76 16.37 0.17
C GLU A 151 -0.95 16.29 -1.13
N ALA A 152 -1.51 15.79 -2.22
CA ALA A 152 -0.83 15.57 -3.50
C ALA A 152 -0.60 16.87 -4.30
N ARG A 153 -0.19 17.93 -3.64
CA ARG A 153 0.01 19.25 -4.27
C ARG A 153 1.08 19.20 -5.36
N GLY A 154 0.75 19.73 -6.53
CA GLY A 154 1.68 19.79 -7.67
C GLY A 154 1.90 18.47 -8.40
N ARG A 155 1.10 17.44 -8.11
CA ARG A 155 1.17 16.11 -8.76
C ARG A 155 -0.18 15.72 -9.35
N THR A 156 -0.13 14.88 -10.37
CA THR A 156 -1.34 14.25 -10.91
C THR A 156 -1.77 13.08 -10.02
N VAL A 157 -3.06 13.00 -9.70
CA VAL A 157 -3.61 11.85 -8.95
C VAL A 157 -4.64 11.13 -9.81
N TRP A 158 -4.43 9.84 -10.04
CA TRP A 158 -5.40 8.95 -10.64
C TRP A 158 -6.16 8.21 -9.55
N VAL A 159 -7.45 8.44 -9.50
CA VAL A 159 -8.36 7.71 -8.61
C VAL A 159 -9.15 6.72 -9.45
N VAL A 160 -8.89 5.44 -9.26
CA VAL A 160 -9.50 4.35 -10.05
C VAL A 160 -10.59 3.65 -9.23
N ASP A 161 -11.75 3.41 -9.87
CA ASP A 161 -12.90 2.73 -9.27
C ASP A 161 -13.16 1.36 -9.90
#